data_8dad0d3f6311e2a07c04705084e16e6e
#
_entry.id   8dad0d3f6311e2a07c04705084e16e6e
#
_cell.length_a   1.000
_cell.length_b   1.000
_cell.length_c   1.000
_cell.angle_alpha   90.00
_cell.angle_beta   90.00
_cell.angle_gamma   90.00
#
_symmetry.space_group_name_H-M   'P 1'
#
loop_
_entity.id
_entity.type
_entity.pdbx_description
1 polymer ?
#
loop_
_entity_poly.entity_id
_entity_poly.type
_entity_poly.pdbx_seq_one_letter_code
_entity_poly.pdbx_strand_id
1 'polypeptide(L)'
;MFKSATGVNIVHVPYKGGGLAIVDLVAGQIALSFADMVPSVPQVKAGRLRALAVTTPQRSPVLPEVPTMAEAGVNAAFPGQWWAVVAPRQVPRAVINHINGRIGEFMKMPEIQDRFSNMGIFPAHTTPEQVTETMKLGTQQMTAVVKAAGIKPE
;
A
#
# COMPACT_ATOMS: atom_id res chain seq x y z
N MET A 1 -4.15 13.23 -4.47
CA MET A 1 -5.05 13.02 -3.32
C MET A 1 -4.64 13.89 -2.12
N PHE A 2 -3.51 13.66 -1.45
CA PHE A 2 -3.10 14.45 -0.27
C PHE A 2 -3.04 15.96 -0.57
N LYS A 3 -2.32 16.37 -1.62
CA LYS A 3 -2.23 17.77 -2.07
C LYS A 3 -3.62 18.40 -2.31
N SER A 4 -4.53 17.65 -2.94
CA SER A 4 -5.90 18.13 -3.20
C SER A 4 -6.74 18.25 -1.93
N ALA A 5 -6.54 17.36 -0.95
CA ALA A 5 -7.29 17.37 0.30
C ALA A 5 -6.81 18.43 1.29
N THR A 6 -5.52 18.78 1.25
CA THR A 6 -4.90 19.69 2.23
C THR A 6 -4.57 21.08 1.68
N GLY A 7 -4.58 21.26 0.35
CA GLY A 7 -4.17 22.49 -0.31
C GLY A 7 -2.66 22.81 -0.23
N VAL A 8 -1.85 21.91 0.33
CA VAL A 8 -0.41 22.13 0.49
C VAL A 8 0.32 22.21 -0.86
N ASN A 9 1.28 23.11 -0.96
CA ASN A 9 2.11 23.25 -2.15
C ASN A 9 3.35 22.36 -2.06
N ILE A 10 3.22 21.11 -2.51
CA ILE A 10 4.32 20.13 -2.61
C ILE A 10 4.53 19.72 -4.06
N VAL A 11 5.79 19.48 -4.42
CA VAL A 11 6.18 19.02 -5.75
C VAL A 11 6.34 17.50 -5.73
N HIS A 12 5.73 16.81 -6.71
CA HIS A 12 5.89 15.36 -6.87
C HIS A 12 7.24 15.05 -7.53
N VAL A 13 8.01 14.16 -6.90
CA VAL A 13 9.26 13.61 -7.43
C VAL A 13 9.02 12.14 -7.74
N PRO A 14 8.96 11.74 -9.03
CA PRO A 14 8.70 10.36 -9.41
C PRO A 14 9.92 9.46 -9.18
N TYR A 15 9.67 8.22 -8.72
CA TYR A 15 10.69 7.19 -8.52
C TYR A 15 10.27 5.88 -9.21
N LYS A 16 11.24 5.13 -9.71
CA LYS A 16 11.02 3.79 -10.31
C LYS A 16 10.78 2.69 -9.26
N GLY A 17 10.28 3.03 -8.08
CA GLY A 17 9.94 2.11 -7.00
C GLY A 17 10.16 2.73 -5.62
N GLY A 18 9.40 2.25 -4.63
CA GLY A 18 9.40 2.81 -3.27
C GLY A 18 10.74 2.69 -2.55
N GLY A 19 11.54 1.66 -2.86
CA GLY A 19 12.86 1.48 -2.26
C GLY A 19 13.83 2.64 -2.52
N LEU A 20 13.88 3.15 -3.76
CA LEU A 20 14.72 4.29 -4.13
C LEU A 20 14.25 5.58 -3.43
N ALA A 21 12.95 5.79 -3.35
CA ALA A 21 12.38 6.93 -2.64
C ALA A 21 12.74 6.93 -1.14
N ILE A 22 12.79 5.76 -0.50
CA ILE A 22 13.19 5.62 0.91
C ILE A 22 14.67 5.97 1.11
N VAL A 23 15.55 5.56 0.19
CA VAL A 23 16.98 5.91 0.26
C VAL A 23 17.16 7.43 0.24
N ASP A 24 16.51 8.10 -0.71
CA ASP A 24 16.60 9.56 -0.86
C ASP A 24 15.91 10.30 0.30
N LEU A 25 14.84 9.75 0.84
CA LEU A 25 14.19 10.29 2.04
C LEU A 25 15.11 10.22 3.26
N VAL A 26 15.77 9.08 3.49
CA VAL A 26 16.76 8.90 4.59
C VAL A 26 17.97 9.82 4.40
N ALA A 27 18.39 10.04 3.16
CA ALA A 27 19.47 10.95 2.82
C ALA A 27 19.06 12.45 2.85
N GLY A 28 17.75 12.75 3.09
CA GLY A 28 17.25 14.13 3.12
C GLY A 28 17.13 14.80 1.75
N GLN A 29 17.22 14.03 0.65
CA GLN A 29 17.06 14.56 -0.72
C GLN A 29 15.61 14.92 -1.05
N ILE A 30 14.65 14.26 -0.40
CA ILE A 30 13.23 14.58 -0.41
C ILE A 30 12.72 14.74 1.01
N ALA A 31 11.74 15.62 1.20
CA ALA A 31 11.25 15.97 2.53
C ALA A 31 10.13 15.05 3.05
N LEU A 32 9.39 14.39 2.14
CA LEU A 32 8.21 13.59 2.47
C LEU A 32 8.04 12.46 1.44
N SER A 33 7.55 11.30 1.90
CA SER A 33 7.15 10.20 1.01
C SER A 33 5.89 9.51 1.51
N PHE A 34 5.03 9.09 0.60
CA PHE A 34 4.01 8.07 0.83
C PHE A 34 4.62 6.72 0.49
N ALA A 35 5.05 6.01 1.51
CA ALA A 35 5.88 4.83 1.34
C ALA A 35 5.23 3.57 1.90
N ASP A 36 5.63 2.43 1.34
CA ASP A 36 5.19 1.12 1.80
C ASP A 36 5.72 0.83 3.21
N MET A 37 4.93 0.11 4.01
CA MET A 37 5.29 -0.25 5.38
C MET A 37 6.58 -1.08 5.42
N VAL A 38 6.73 -2.06 4.53
CA VAL A 38 7.85 -3.01 4.54
C VAL A 38 9.22 -2.33 4.52
N PRO A 39 9.53 -1.41 3.59
CA PRO A 39 10.82 -0.71 3.61
C PRO A 39 10.89 0.41 4.64
N SER A 40 9.76 0.95 5.11
CA SER A 40 9.72 2.13 5.99
C SER A 40 9.83 1.78 7.48
N VAL A 41 9.15 0.72 7.94
CA VAL A 41 9.11 0.34 9.36
C VAL A 41 10.49 0.17 9.97
N PRO A 42 11.46 -0.52 9.34
CA PRO A 42 12.81 -0.62 9.88
C PRO A 42 13.52 0.73 10.05
N GLN A 43 13.28 1.68 9.13
CA GLN A 43 13.90 3.01 9.19
C GLN A 43 13.27 3.88 10.30
N VAL A 44 11.95 3.74 10.49
CA VAL A 44 11.25 4.42 11.59
C VAL A 44 11.70 3.87 12.95
N LYS A 45 11.76 2.53 13.11
CA LYS A 45 12.22 1.88 14.34
C LYS A 45 13.70 2.20 14.65
N ALA A 46 14.51 2.40 13.63
CA ALA A 46 15.90 2.84 13.78
C ALA A 46 16.06 4.35 14.02
N GLY A 47 14.96 5.11 14.08
CA GLY A 47 14.98 6.56 14.29
C GLY A 47 15.52 7.38 13.10
N ARG A 48 15.69 6.76 11.92
CA ARG A 48 16.16 7.43 10.70
C ARG A 48 15.04 8.16 9.95
N LEU A 49 13.81 7.70 10.13
CA LEU A 49 12.61 8.33 9.58
C LEU A 49 11.59 8.57 10.68
N ARG A 50 10.79 9.59 10.51
CA ARG A 50 9.63 9.87 11.36
C ARG A 50 8.37 9.51 10.59
N ALA A 51 7.58 8.56 11.10
CA ALA A 51 6.24 8.31 10.58
C ALA A 51 5.28 9.42 11.08
N LEU A 52 4.54 10.02 10.18
CA LEU A 52 3.61 11.11 10.48
C LEU A 52 2.18 10.62 10.61
N ALA A 53 1.75 9.73 9.72
CA ALA A 53 0.44 9.10 9.74
C ALA A 53 0.45 7.82 8.89
N VAL A 54 -0.51 6.92 9.15
CA VAL A 54 -0.82 5.79 8.27
C VAL A 54 -2.07 6.07 7.45
N THR A 55 -2.11 5.55 6.22
CA THR A 55 -3.24 5.73 5.29
C THR A 55 -4.36 4.72 5.49
N THR A 56 -4.17 3.74 6.36
CA THR A 56 -5.17 2.73 6.74
C THR A 56 -6.27 3.34 7.62
N PRO A 57 -7.49 2.76 7.63
CA PRO A 57 -8.58 3.21 8.50
C PRO A 57 -8.29 3.08 10.00
N GLN A 58 -7.37 2.19 10.36
CA GLN A 58 -6.94 1.93 11.74
C GLN A 58 -5.42 2.05 11.84
N ARG A 59 -4.92 2.37 13.04
CA ARG A 59 -3.48 2.41 13.31
C ARG A 59 -2.83 1.07 13.06
N SER A 60 -1.58 1.09 12.63
CA SER A 60 -0.80 -0.13 12.42
C SER A 60 -0.34 -0.72 13.76
N PRO A 61 -0.52 -2.02 14.02
CA PRO A 61 0.00 -2.66 15.24
C PRO A 61 1.53 -2.61 15.36
N VAL A 62 2.26 -2.46 14.25
CA VAL A 62 3.73 -2.37 14.28
C VAL A 62 4.24 -0.96 14.57
N LEU A 63 3.35 0.06 14.49
CA LEU A 63 3.60 1.47 14.80
C LEU A 63 2.34 2.05 15.50
N PRO A 64 1.97 1.58 16.69
CA PRO A 64 0.70 1.94 17.32
C PRO A 64 0.63 3.41 17.76
N GLU A 65 1.79 4.05 17.93
CA GLU A 65 1.92 5.47 18.25
C GLU A 65 1.63 6.39 17.05
N VAL A 66 1.69 5.86 15.81
CA VAL A 66 1.48 6.65 14.60
C VAL A 66 -0.02 6.77 14.30
N PRO A 67 -0.56 8.00 14.23
CA PRO A 67 -1.98 8.22 13.99
C PRO A 67 -2.37 7.81 12.57
N THR A 68 -3.66 7.59 12.34
CA THR A 68 -4.22 7.53 11.00
C THR A 68 -4.28 8.93 10.37
N MET A 69 -4.43 9.02 9.05
CA MET A 69 -4.62 10.31 8.37
C MET A 69 -5.85 11.06 8.91
N ALA A 70 -6.94 10.33 9.21
CA ALA A 70 -8.15 10.92 9.80
C ALA A 70 -7.89 11.49 11.19
N GLU A 71 -7.19 10.76 12.06
CA GLU A 71 -6.78 11.25 13.39
C GLU A 71 -5.84 12.46 13.31
N ALA A 72 -5.02 12.54 12.25
CA ALA A 72 -4.15 13.66 11.95
C ALA A 72 -4.88 14.86 11.28
N GLY A 73 -6.21 14.82 11.14
CA GLY A 73 -7.02 15.88 10.58
C GLY A 73 -7.09 15.92 9.05
N VAL A 74 -6.58 14.90 8.37
CA VAL A 74 -6.64 14.81 6.90
C VAL A 74 -7.81 13.94 6.49
N ASN A 75 -8.92 14.56 6.15
CA ASN A 75 -10.15 13.90 5.69
C ASN A 75 -10.07 13.59 4.19
N ALA A 76 -9.31 12.59 3.82
CA ALA A 76 -9.23 12.07 2.46
C ALA A 76 -9.25 10.55 2.47
N ALA A 77 -9.99 9.95 1.54
CA ALA A 77 -9.94 8.51 1.32
C ALA A 77 -8.67 8.16 0.55
N PHE A 78 -7.77 7.44 1.20
CA PHE A 78 -6.60 6.86 0.55
C PHE A 78 -6.92 5.42 0.15
N PRO A 79 -6.66 5.00 -1.11
CA PRO A 79 -6.84 3.60 -1.48
C PRO A 79 -5.90 2.74 -0.65
N GLY A 80 -6.43 1.65 -0.10
CA GLY A 80 -5.61 0.64 0.56
C GLY A 80 -4.62 0.02 -0.42
N GLN A 81 -3.44 -0.33 0.06
CA GLN A 81 -2.49 -1.10 -0.71
C GLN A 81 -2.81 -2.59 -0.62
N TRP A 82 -2.72 -3.30 -1.74
CA TRP A 82 -2.93 -4.73 -1.82
C TRP A 82 -1.97 -5.36 -2.82
N TRP A 83 -1.69 -6.63 -2.65
CA TRP A 83 -0.90 -7.44 -3.58
C TRP A 83 -1.73 -8.63 -4.04
N ALA A 84 -1.59 -9.00 -5.28
CA ALA A 84 -2.25 -10.18 -5.84
C ALA A 84 -1.28 -11.02 -6.64
N VAL A 85 -1.52 -12.33 -6.64
CA VAL A 85 -0.91 -13.25 -7.60
C VAL A 85 -1.79 -13.28 -8.84
N VAL A 86 -1.20 -13.02 -9.99
CA VAL A 86 -1.90 -13.01 -11.28
C VAL A 86 -1.34 -14.08 -12.20
N ALA A 87 -2.17 -14.56 -13.12
CA ALA A 87 -1.79 -15.56 -14.12
C ALA A 87 -2.26 -15.12 -15.51
N PRO A 88 -1.64 -15.64 -16.60
CA PRO A 88 -2.13 -15.41 -17.95
C PRO A 88 -3.60 -15.84 -18.11
N ARG A 89 -4.35 -15.11 -18.96
CA ARG A 89 -5.79 -15.35 -19.16
C ARG A 89 -6.16 -16.77 -19.58
N GLN A 90 -5.23 -17.44 -20.28
CA GLN A 90 -5.46 -18.79 -20.83
C GLN A 90 -5.25 -19.92 -19.81
N VAL A 91 -4.78 -19.62 -18.60
CA VAL A 91 -4.60 -20.64 -17.56
C VAL A 91 -5.96 -21.24 -17.18
N PRO A 92 -6.10 -22.59 -17.20
CA PRO A 92 -7.35 -23.25 -16.87
C PRO A 92 -7.84 -22.89 -15.47
N ARG A 93 -9.15 -22.72 -15.33
CA ARG A 93 -9.77 -22.35 -14.05
C ARG A 93 -9.43 -23.31 -12.91
N ALA A 94 -9.34 -24.59 -13.19
CA ALA A 94 -8.96 -25.60 -12.20
C ALA A 94 -7.57 -25.32 -11.58
N VAL A 95 -6.60 -24.88 -12.40
CA VAL A 95 -5.25 -24.51 -11.94
C VAL A 95 -5.32 -23.23 -11.05
N ILE A 96 -6.08 -22.23 -11.48
CA ILE A 96 -6.28 -21.01 -10.68
C ILE A 96 -6.87 -21.34 -9.31
N ASN A 97 -7.93 -22.16 -9.28
CA ASN A 97 -8.58 -22.56 -8.03
C ASN A 97 -7.64 -23.38 -7.14
N HIS A 98 -6.84 -24.27 -7.72
CA HIS A 98 -5.85 -25.05 -6.98
C HIS A 98 -4.80 -24.12 -6.32
N ILE A 99 -4.21 -23.21 -7.09
CA ILE A 99 -3.22 -22.26 -6.57
C ILE A 99 -3.85 -21.35 -5.49
N ASN A 100 -5.06 -20.83 -5.73
CA ASN A 100 -5.76 -20.00 -4.75
C ASN A 100 -5.98 -20.76 -3.43
N GLY A 101 -6.40 -22.03 -3.49
CA GLY A 101 -6.56 -22.87 -2.31
C GLY A 101 -5.24 -23.05 -1.53
N ARG A 102 -4.13 -23.33 -2.25
CA ARG A 102 -2.80 -23.49 -1.61
C ARG A 102 -2.31 -22.17 -0.99
N ILE A 103 -2.56 -21.04 -1.63
CA ILE A 103 -2.28 -19.70 -1.04
C ILE A 103 -3.10 -19.52 0.23
N GLY A 104 -4.38 -19.91 0.24
CA GLY A 104 -5.23 -19.80 1.43
C GLY A 104 -4.74 -20.65 2.59
N GLU A 105 -4.25 -21.87 2.33
CA GLU A 105 -3.61 -22.72 3.35
C GLU A 105 -2.32 -22.07 3.89
N PHE A 106 -1.46 -21.61 3.00
CA PHE A 106 -0.20 -20.93 3.34
C PHE A 106 -0.44 -19.69 4.22
N MET A 107 -1.42 -18.86 3.86
CA MET A 107 -1.77 -17.65 4.61
C MET A 107 -2.32 -17.92 6.02
N LYS A 108 -2.76 -19.16 6.33
CA LYS A 108 -3.24 -19.56 7.66
C LYS A 108 -2.13 -20.08 8.57
N MET A 109 -0.92 -20.31 8.05
CA MET A 109 0.20 -20.80 8.86
C MET A 109 0.62 -19.74 9.88
N PRO A 110 0.74 -20.08 11.18
CA PRO A 110 1.07 -19.11 12.23
C PRO A 110 2.37 -18.33 11.94
N GLU A 111 3.42 -19.02 11.49
CA GLU A 111 4.70 -18.40 11.15
C GLU A 111 4.59 -17.36 10.03
N ILE A 112 3.67 -17.56 9.09
CA ILE A 112 3.41 -16.63 7.99
C ILE A 112 2.62 -15.43 8.48
N GLN A 113 1.62 -15.65 9.33
CA GLN A 113 0.85 -14.61 9.98
C GLN A 113 1.77 -13.68 10.80
N ASP A 114 2.64 -14.26 11.63
CA ASP A 114 3.58 -13.54 12.47
C ASP A 114 4.58 -12.75 11.62
N ARG A 115 5.13 -13.37 10.56
CA ARG A 115 6.08 -12.70 9.67
C ARG A 115 5.47 -11.50 8.96
N PHE A 116 4.27 -11.65 8.40
CA PHE A 116 3.57 -10.55 7.74
C PHE A 116 3.15 -9.45 8.72
N SER A 117 2.62 -9.84 9.89
CA SER A 117 2.26 -8.88 10.93
C SER A 117 3.46 -8.03 11.37
N ASN A 118 4.63 -8.64 11.54
CA ASN A 118 5.86 -7.91 11.90
C ASN A 118 6.34 -6.95 10.80
N MET A 119 5.94 -7.16 9.55
CA MET A 119 6.18 -6.26 8.42
C MET A 119 5.10 -5.17 8.27
N GLY A 120 4.04 -5.21 9.10
CA GLY A 120 2.89 -4.32 8.95
C GLY A 120 1.96 -4.70 7.81
N ILE A 121 2.03 -5.95 7.35
CA ILE A 121 1.14 -6.51 6.33
C ILE A 121 0.05 -7.33 7.02
N PHE A 122 -1.21 -7.13 6.59
CA PHE A 122 -2.34 -7.93 7.05
C PHE A 122 -2.68 -8.96 5.98
N PRO A 123 -2.27 -10.24 6.15
CA PRO A 123 -2.56 -11.25 5.17
C PRO A 123 -4.07 -11.47 5.06
N ALA A 124 -4.59 -11.35 3.85
CA ALA A 124 -5.99 -11.61 3.53
C ALA A 124 -6.05 -12.57 2.34
N HIS A 125 -6.77 -13.67 2.51
CA HIS A 125 -7.07 -14.60 1.44
C HIS A 125 -8.43 -14.26 0.85
N THR A 126 -8.48 -14.08 -0.47
CA THR A 126 -9.69 -13.76 -1.22
C THR A 126 -9.87 -14.68 -2.41
N THR A 127 -11.08 -14.75 -2.96
CA THR A 127 -11.33 -15.52 -4.18
C THR A 127 -10.80 -14.78 -5.42
N PRO A 128 -10.55 -15.48 -6.54
CA PRO A 128 -10.16 -14.85 -7.80
C PRO A 128 -11.17 -13.82 -8.31
N GLU A 129 -12.47 -14.02 -8.04
CA GLU A 129 -13.53 -13.08 -8.39
C GLU A 129 -13.44 -11.79 -7.59
N GLN A 130 -13.18 -11.90 -6.27
CA GLN A 130 -13.00 -10.75 -5.40
C GLN A 130 -11.78 -9.92 -5.81
N VAL A 131 -10.66 -10.56 -6.20
CA VAL A 131 -9.49 -9.87 -6.76
C VAL A 131 -9.87 -9.11 -8.02
N THR A 132 -10.61 -9.75 -8.93
CA THR A 132 -11.06 -9.13 -10.18
C THR A 132 -11.92 -7.89 -9.92
N GLU A 133 -12.81 -7.95 -8.94
CA GLU A 133 -13.66 -6.81 -8.58
C GLU A 133 -12.85 -5.69 -7.93
N THR A 134 -11.92 -6.03 -7.03
CA THR A 134 -10.98 -5.06 -6.43
C THR A 134 -10.17 -4.33 -7.51
N MET A 135 -9.68 -5.05 -8.52
CA MET A 135 -8.96 -4.45 -9.65
C MET A 135 -9.83 -3.47 -10.45
N LYS A 136 -11.09 -3.84 -10.73
CA LYS A 136 -12.02 -2.95 -11.45
C LYS A 136 -12.30 -1.67 -10.67
N LEU A 137 -12.66 -1.80 -9.40
CA LEU A 137 -12.95 -0.66 -8.54
C LEU A 137 -11.72 0.24 -8.37
N GLY A 138 -10.54 -0.35 -8.13
CA GLY A 138 -9.28 0.38 -8.03
C GLY A 138 -8.96 1.14 -9.32
N THR A 139 -9.14 0.51 -10.48
CA THR A 139 -8.91 1.16 -11.79
C THR A 139 -9.86 2.34 -11.99
N GLN A 140 -11.15 2.20 -11.66
CA GLN A 140 -12.12 3.29 -11.77
C GLN A 140 -11.75 4.47 -10.86
N GLN A 141 -11.41 4.20 -9.59
CA GLN A 141 -11.01 5.22 -8.63
C GLN A 141 -9.73 5.94 -9.07
N MET A 142 -8.70 5.19 -9.49
CA MET A 142 -7.44 5.79 -9.92
C MET A 142 -7.58 6.57 -11.22
N THR A 143 -8.42 6.13 -12.16
CA THR A 143 -8.71 6.88 -13.38
C THR A 143 -9.31 8.25 -13.06
N ALA A 144 -10.22 8.33 -12.11
CA ALA A 144 -10.80 9.60 -11.67
C ALA A 144 -9.73 10.52 -11.05
N VAL A 145 -8.85 9.97 -10.20
CA VAL A 145 -7.76 10.72 -9.56
C VAL A 145 -6.74 11.24 -10.57
N VAL A 146 -6.29 10.38 -11.51
CA VAL A 146 -5.34 10.74 -12.57
C VAL A 146 -5.90 11.86 -13.44
N LYS A 147 -7.18 11.76 -13.83
CA LYS A 147 -7.87 12.80 -14.62
C LYS A 147 -7.95 14.12 -13.86
N ALA A 148 -8.38 14.08 -12.59
CA ALA A 148 -8.50 15.27 -11.75
C ALA A 148 -7.16 15.94 -11.46
N ALA A 149 -6.08 15.16 -11.36
CA ALA A 149 -4.73 15.66 -11.11
C ALA A 149 -3.99 16.10 -12.38
N GLY A 150 -4.56 15.90 -13.58
CA GLY A 150 -3.91 16.24 -14.85
C GLY A 150 -2.67 15.41 -15.15
N ILE A 151 -2.53 14.22 -14.54
CA ILE A 151 -1.38 13.33 -14.76
C ILE A 151 -1.50 12.73 -16.15
N LYS A 152 -0.47 12.92 -16.98
CA LYS A 152 -0.37 12.30 -18.31
C LYS A 152 0.36 10.97 -18.19
N PRO A 153 -0.07 9.91 -18.90
CA PRO A 153 0.73 8.69 -19.02
C PRO A 153 2.08 9.01 -19.69
N GLU A 154 3.15 8.47 -19.17
CA GLU A 154 4.48 8.47 -19.83
C GLU A 154 4.54 7.36 -20.86
#